data_dc6f61b00714030b8895cf6d0a0fb3af
#
_entry.id   dc6f61b00714030b8895cf6d0a0fb3af
#
_cell.length_a   1.000
_cell.length_b   1.000
_cell.length_c   1.000
_cell.angle_alpha   90.00
_cell.angle_beta   90.00
_cell.angle_gamma   90.00
#
_symmetry.space_group_name_H-M   'P 1'
#
loop_
_entity.id
_entity.type
_entity.pdbx_description
1 polymer ?
#
loop_
_entity_poly.entity_id
_entity_poly.type
_entity_poly.pdbx_seq_one_letter_code
_entity_poly.pdbx_strand_id
1 'polypeptide(L)'
;MTETQVFKKISQTTLLFVFLIYGALSHAQIERFVAGTHYQEIANPVNTKDSSKVEVIEAFWYGCSHCFRFEPLIADWEANKPDDVDFVRFPALWNGLMKVHAQVYYAAEALNSVNVLHEHIFNAINVERNMLQNEDQIAELFAQHGISQSDFDSAFNSFSVRTKVNQAEKRMSDYGIRSTPNMIVNGKYLVATGENVRTQQEMLEIVDFLVEKERIAMAGSGD
;
A
#
# COMPACT_ATOMS: atom_id res chain seq x y z
N MET A 1 63.28 -8.10 -28.10
CA MET A 1 62.05 -7.35 -27.73
C MET A 1 62.52 -6.00 -27.27
N THR A 2 62.10 -4.95 -27.92
CA THR A 2 62.52 -3.57 -27.58
C THR A 2 61.72 -3.08 -26.35
N GLU A 3 62.42 -2.28 -25.50
CA GLU A 3 61.81 -1.72 -24.25
C GLU A 3 60.42 -1.10 -24.50
N THR A 4 60.21 -0.51 -25.67
CA THR A 4 58.93 0.10 -26.07
C THR A 4 57.76 -0.91 -26.14
N GLN A 5 58.02 -2.17 -26.47
CA GLN A 5 56.99 -3.24 -26.53
C GLN A 5 56.59 -3.70 -25.11
N VAL A 6 57.50 -3.69 -24.16
CA VAL A 6 57.24 -4.07 -22.75
C VAL A 6 56.36 -3.02 -22.06
N PHE A 7 56.68 -1.73 -22.22
CA PHE A 7 55.90 -0.62 -21.66
C PHE A 7 54.47 -0.58 -22.21
N LYS A 8 54.28 -0.85 -23.51
CA LYS A 8 52.95 -0.86 -24.13
C LYS A 8 52.04 -2.00 -23.61
N LYS A 9 52.62 -3.19 -23.35
CA LYS A 9 51.87 -4.34 -22.77
C LYS A 9 51.51 -4.11 -21.31
N ILE A 10 52.40 -3.53 -20.49
CA ILE A 10 52.18 -3.20 -19.08
C ILE A 10 51.05 -2.14 -18.96
N SER A 11 51.07 -1.10 -19.80
CA SER A 11 50.04 -0.07 -19.83
C SER A 11 48.67 -0.59 -20.20
N GLN A 12 48.56 -1.51 -21.17
CA GLN A 12 47.26 -2.11 -21.56
C GLN A 12 46.70 -3.05 -20.47
N THR A 13 47.56 -3.83 -19.83
CA THR A 13 47.13 -4.76 -18.76
C THR A 13 46.67 -4.00 -17.51
N THR A 14 47.38 -2.91 -17.16
CA THR A 14 47.01 -2.08 -16.01
C THR A 14 45.68 -1.34 -16.25
N LEU A 15 45.47 -0.86 -17.48
CA LEU A 15 44.20 -0.19 -17.85
C LEU A 15 43.00 -1.13 -17.77
N LEU A 16 43.17 -2.41 -18.22
CA LEU A 16 42.12 -3.43 -18.16
C LEU A 16 41.77 -3.79 -16.71
N PHE A 17 42.74 -3.89 -15.82
CA PHE A 17 42.50 -4.19 -14.40
C PHE A 17 41.82 -3.04 -13.66
N VAL A 18 42.13 -1.79 -13.98
CA VAL A 18 41.46 -0.61 -13.39
C VAL A 18 39.98 -0.56 -13.81
N PHE A 19 39.64 -0.89 -15.07
CA PHE A 19 38.28 -0.93 -15.55
C PHE A 19 37.44 -2.07 -14.89
N LEU A 20 38.05 -3.22 -14.60
CA LEU A 20 37.39 -4.33 -13.90
C LEU A 20 37.10 -4.01 -12.43
N ILE A 21 37.95 -3.22 -11.76
CA ILE A 21 37.74 -2.81 -10.37
C ILE A 21 36.64 -1.75 -10.27
N TYR A 22 36.56 -0.80 -11.20
CA TYR A 22 35.49 0.20 -11.24
C TYR A 22 34.11 -0.40 -11.57
N GLY A 23 34.05 -1.46 -12.35
CA GLY A 23 32.81 -2.18 -12.65
C GLY A 23 32.25 -2.98 -11.46
N ALA A 24 33.08 -3.42 -10.52
CA ALA A 24 32.67 -4.20 -9.36
C ALA A 24 32.19 -3.35 -8.16
N LEU A 25 32.52 -2.06 -8.13
CA LEU A 25 32.14 -1.15 -7.04
C LEU A 25 30.73 -0.56 -7.20
N SER A 26 30.09 -0.77 -8.34
CA SER A 26 28.81 -0.13 -8.66
C SER A 26 27.57 -0.86 -8.06
N HIS A 27 27.71 -1.96 -7.33
CA HIS A 27 26.58 -2.78 -6.88
C HIS A 27 26.42 -2.96 -5.37
N ALA A 28 27.22 -2.27 -4.56
CA ALA A 28 27.01 -2.24 -3.12
C ALA A 28 26.27 -0.94 -2.72
N GLN A 29 25.07 -0.71 -3.27
CA GLN A 29 24.13 0.19 -2.61
C GLN A 29 23.69 -0.51 -1.33
N ILE A 30 24.08 0.04 -0.18
CA ILE A 30 23.49 -0.35 1.10
C ILE A 30 22.01 -0.02 0.98
N GLU A 31 21.18 -1.07 0.89
CA GLU A 31 19.73 -0.87 0.87
C GLU A 31 19.33 -0.12 2.15
N ARG A 32 18.70 1.04 2.00
CA ARG A 32 18.24 1.87 3.12
C ARG A 32 17.26 1.08 4.02
N PHE A 33 16.46 0.23 3.41
CA PHE A 33 15.49 -0.62 4.10
C PHE A 33 15.70 -2.10 3.71
N VAL A 34 15.63 -2.99 4.69
CA VAL A 34 16.00 -4.42 4.57
C VAL A 34 14.80 -5.30 4.82
N ALA A 35 14.59 -6.31 3.95
CA ALA A 35 13.57 -7.35 4.11
C ALA A 35 13.75 -8.10 5.44
N GLY A 36 12.64 -8.46 6.08
CA GLY A 36 12.62 -9.10 7.39
C GLY A 36 12.89 -8.16 8.58
N THR A 37 13.34 -6.91 8.31
CA THR A 37 13.59 -5.89 9.33
C THR A 37 12.59 -4.74 9.22
N HIS A 38 12.50 -4.10 8.06
CA HIS A 38 11.68 -2.91 7.83
C HIS A 38 10.38 -3.23 7.06
N TYR A 39 10.38 -4.30 6.29
CA TYR A 39 9.23 -4.82 5.57
C TYR A 39 9.32 -6.35 5.49
N GLN A 40 8.20 -7.00 5.22
CA GLN A 40 8.13 -8.45 5.03
C GLN A 40 7.85 -8.77 3.56
N GLU A 41 8.50 -9.79 3.03
CA GLU A 41 8.15 -10.36 1.74
C GLU A 41 6.96 -11.31 1.90
N ILE A 42 5.95 -11.13 1.05
CA ILE A 42 4.77 -12.00 1.03
C ILE A 42 5.16 -13.31 0.35
N ALA A 43 5.05 -14.42 1.08
CA ALA A 43 5.53 -15.72 0.64
C ALA A 43 4.93 -16.19 -0.70
N ASN A 44 3.68 -15.84 -0.94
CA ASN A 44 2.98 -16.09 -2.20
C ASN A 44 2.49 -14.75 -2.75
N PRO A 45 3.27 -14.08 -3.61
CA PRO A 45 2.89 -12.79 -4.17
C PRO A 45 1.51 -12.84 -4.84
N VAL A 46 0.73 -11.79 -4.63
CA VAL A 46 -0.60 -11.64 -5.20
C VAL A 46 -0.52 -10.80 -6.45
N ASN A 47 -1.11 -11.26 -7.55
CA ASN A 47 -1.12 -10.50 -8.80
C ASN A 47 -1.90 -9.19 -8.62
N THR A 48 -1.33 -8.11 -9.15
CA THR A 48 -1.96 -6.80 -9.20
C THR A 48 -3.00 -6.74 -10.33
N LYS A 49 -3.87 -5.75 -10.28
CA LYS A 49 -4.91 -5.55 -11.30
C LYS A 49 -4.32 -5.08 -12.63
N ASP A 50 -3.31 -4.24 -12.57
CA ASP A 50 -2.61 -3.66 -13.74
C ASP A 50 -1.11 -3.85 -13.57
N SER A 51 -0.53 -4.75 -14.38
CA SER A 51 0.91 -5.05 -14.33
C SER A 51 1.80 -3.95 -14.93
N SER A 52 1.22 -2.92 -15.55
CA SER A 52 1.96 -1.75 -16.05
C SER A 52 2.21 -0.68 -14.97
N LYS A 53 1.58 -0.83 -13.79
CA LYS A 53 1.70 0.09 -12.65
C LYS A 53 2.16 -0.63 -11.39
N VAL A 54 2.78 0.12 -10.50
CA VAL A 54 3.05 -0.37 -9.15
C VAL A 54 1.81 -0.15 -8.28
N GLU A 55 1.17 -1.23 -7.86
CA GLU A 55 0.01 -1.14 -6.96
C GLU A 55 0.47 -0.94 -5.51
N VAL A 56 -0.07 0.07 -4.85
CA VAL A 56 0.10 0.32 -3.41
C VAL A 56 -1.26 0.22 -2.74
N ILE A 57 -1.36 -0.65 -1.73
CA ILE A 57 -2.61 -0.91 -1.05
C ILE A 57 -2.49 -0.51 0.43
N GLU A 58 -3.50 0.18 0.93
CA GLU A 58 -3.72 0.34 2.36
C GLU A 58 -4.77 -0.65 2.88
N ALA A 59 -4.40 -1.43 3.90
CA ALA A 59 -5.34 -2.21 4.69
C ALA A 59 -5.66 -1.43 5.97
N PHE A 60 -6.90 -0.99 6.14
CA PHE A 60 -7.33 -0.11 7.22
C PHE A 60 -8.58 -0.61 7.95
N TRP A 61 -8.91 0.01 9.08
CA TRP A 61 -10.19 -0.15 9.75
C TRP A 61 -10.67 1.20 10.31
N TYR A 62 -11.92 1.57 10.07
CA TYR A 62 -12.49 2.82 10.55
C TYR A 62 -12.43 3.00 12.08
N GLY A 63 -12.54 1.91 12.87
CA GLY A 63 -12.40 1.96 14.32
C GLY A 63 -10.95 1.97 14.84
N CYS A 64 -9.97 1.96 13.95
CA CYS A 64 -8.55 2.01 14.32
C CYS A 64 -8.06 3.45 14.45
N SER A 65 -7.75 3.89 15.68
CA SER A 65 -7.21 5.22 15.92
C SER A 65 -5.85 5.49 15.27
N HIS A 66 -5.08 4.44 14.97
CA HIS A 66 -3.83 4.56 14.21
C HIS A 66 -4.12 4.82 12.73
N CYS A 67 -5.13 4.17 12.12
CA CYS A 67 -5.57 4.47 10.77
C CYS A 67 -6.09 5.91 10.68
N PHE A 68 -6.95 6.33 11.61
CA PHE A 68 -7.45 7.70 11.67
C PHE A 68 -6.33 8.75 11.70
N ARG A 69 -5.26 8.52 12.47
CA ARG A 69 -4.10 9.42 12.49
C ARG A 69 -3.22 9.31 11.25
N PHE A 70 -3.34 8.25 10.49
CA PHE A 70 -2.58 8.03 9.26
C PHE A 70 -3.21 8.75 8.05
N GLU A 71 -4.53 8.99 8.07
CA GLU A 71 -5.26 9.60 6.95
C GLU A 71 -4.63 10.89 6.40
N PRO A 72 -4.23 11.88 7.22
CA PRO A 72 -3.62 13.11 6.69
C PRO A 72 -2.29 12.84 5.96
N LEU A 73 -1.49 11.86 6.43
CA LEU A 73 -0.23 11.50 5.80
C LEU A 73 -0.46 10.75 4.48
N ILE A 74 -1.45 9.84 4.45
CA ILE A 74 -1.82 9.11 3.24
C ILE A 74 -2.42 10.05 2.20
N ALA A 75 -3.27 10.98 2.59
CA ALA A 75 -3.87 11.95 1.68
C ALA A 75 -2.80 12.83 1.00
N ASP A 76 -1.82 13.31 1.77
CA ASP A 76 -0.68 14.05 1.23
C ASP A 76 0.17 13.19 0.29
N TRP A 77 0.49 11.96 0.71
CA TRP A 77 1.24 11.00 -0.11
C TRP A 77 0.49 10.66 -1.40
N GLU A 78 -0.81 10.38 -1.34
CA GLU A 78 -1.64 10.06 -2.51
C GLU A 78 -1.70 11.23 -3.50
N ALA A 79 -1.80 12.46 -3.00
CA ALA A 79 -1.80 13.66 -3.83
C ALA A 79 -0.47 13.89 -4.57
N ASN A 80 0.64 13.41 -4.01
CA ASN A 80 1.99 13.60 -4.54
C ASN A 80 2.60 12.34 -5.18
N LYS A 81 1.88 11.19 -5.15
CA LYS A 81 2.38 9.95 -5.75
C LYS A 81 2.57 10.09 -7.26
N PRO A 82 3.53 9.39 -7.86
CA PRO A 82 3.71 9.34 -9.29
C PRO A 82 2.52 8.71 -10.04
N ASP A 83 2.33 9.06 -11.32
CA ASP A 83 1.22 8.60 -12.17
C ASP A 83 1.24 7.08 -12.44
N ASP A 84 2.41 6.45 -12.35
CA ASP A 84 2.59 5.01 -12.52
C ASP A 84 2.36 4.21 -11.23
N VAL A 85 1.92 4.87 -10.16
CA VAL A 85 1.48 4.22 -8.91
C VAL A 85 -0.04 4.23 -8.84
N ASP A 86 -0.63 3.03 -8.70
CA ASP A 86 -2.06 2.84 -8.44
C ASP A 86 -2.30 2.64 -6.95
N PHE A 87 -3.04 3.55 -6.32
CA PHE A 87 -3.32 3.47 -4.88
C PHE A 87 -4.73 2.95 -4.64
N VAL A 88 -4.85 1.94 -3.78
CA VAL A 88 -6.09 1.24 -3.47
C VAL A 88 -6.22 1.08 -1.96
N ARG A 89 -7.42 1.22 -1.42
CA ARG A 89 -7.73 0.88 -0.03
C ARG A 89 -8.61 -0.36 0.05
N PHE A 90 -8.46 -1.16 1.11
CA PHE A 90 -9.47 -2.12 1.49
C PHE A 90 -9.63 -2.21 3.02
N PRO A 91 -10.87 -2.39 3.52
CA PRO A 91 -11.11 -2.51 4.93
C PRO A 91 -10.71 -3.90 5.44
N ALA A 92 -9.88 -3.94 6.50
CA ALA A 92 -9.53 -5.15 7.23
C ALA A 92 -10.68 -5.55 8.18
N LEU A 93 -10.89 -6.86 8.36
CA LEU A 93 -12.00 -7.37 9.18
C LEU A 93 -11.66 -8.68 9.90
N TRP A 94 -11.81 -8.70 11.24
CA TRP A 94 -11.61 -9.88 12.09
C TRP A 94 -12.84 -10.23 12.94
N ASN A 95 -13.85 -9.34 12.98
CA ASN A 95 -15.06 -9.53 13.80
C ASN A 95 -16.28 -8.88 13.16
N GLY A 96 -17.45 -9.06 13.78
CA GLY A 96 -18.72 -8.59 13.24
C GLY A 96 -18.80 -7.08 13.02
N LEU A 97 -18.27 -6.25 13.96
CA LEU A 97 -18.26 -4.81 13.81
C LEU A 97 -17.36 -4.36 12.64
N MET A 98 -16.19 -4.96 12.52
CA MET A 98 -15.31 -4.67 11.40
C MET A 98 -15.92 -5.07 10.05
N LYS A 99 -16.71 -6.16 10.03
CA LYS A 99 -17.47 -6.57 8.85
C LYS A 99 -18.54 -5.54 8.47
N VAL A 100 -19.24 -4.95 9.45
CA VAL A 100 -20.17 -3.83 9.22
C VAL A 100 -19.41 -2.63 8.63
N HIS A 101 -18.27 -2.25 9.21
CA HIS A 101 -17.46 -1.14 8.71
C HIS A 101 -16.90 -1.41 7.29
N ALA A 102 -16.55 -2.64 6.97
CA ALA A 102 -16.18 -3.02 5.61
C ALA A 102 -17.37 -2.85 4.64
N GLN A 103 -18.56 -3.20 5.07
CA GLN A 103 -19.78 -3.00 4.28
C GLN A 103 -20.07 -1.51 4.07
N VAL A 104 -19.85 -0.65 5.09
CA VAL A 104 -19.94 0.82 4.97
C VAL A 104 -19.00 1.35 3.89
N TYR A 105 -17.72 0.95 3.91
CA TYR A 105 -16.75 1.38 2.91
C TYR A 105 -17.19 0.98 1.49
N TYR A 106 -17.56 -0.29 1.29
CA TYR A 106 -17.97 -0.77 -0.04
C TYR A 106 -19.33 -0.24 -0.51
N ALA A 107 -20.21 0.15 0.41
CA ALA A 107 -21.44 0.87 0.05
C ALA A 107 -21.10 2.29 -0.43
N ALA A 108 -20.23 3.00 0.26
CA ALA A 108 -19.72 4.31 -0.19
C ALA A 108 -19.03 4.22 -1.55
N GLU A 109 -18.24 3.16 -1.78
CA GLU A 109 -17.59 2.90 -3.06
C GLU A 109 -18.61 2.63 -4.18
N ALA A 110 -19.62 1.81 -3.93
CA ALA A 110 -20.70 1.51 -4.89
C ALA A 110 -21.49 2.77 -5.30
N LEU A 111 -21.55 3.76 -4.39
CA LEU A 111 -22.20 5.06 -4.61
C LEU A 111 -21.24 6.13 -5.15
N ASN A 112 -19.98 5.78 -5.46
CA ASN A 112 -18.92 6.72 -5.84
C ASN A 112 -18.74 7.87 -4.84
N SER A 113 -18.95 7.63 -3.57
CA SER A 113 -18.97 8.62 -2.49
C SER A 113 -17.85 8.45 -1.47
N VAL A 114 -16.86 7.57 -1.72
CA VAL A 114 -15.72 7.36 -0.81
C VAL A 114 -15.01 8.67 -0.52
N ASN A 115 -14.71 9.47 -1.54
CA ASN A 115 -13.99 10.75 -1.39
C ASN A 115 -14.71 11.76 -0.47
N VAL A 116 -16.03 11.63 -0.34
CA VAL A 116 -16.83 12.47 0.57
C VAL A 116 -16.98 11.82 1.94
N LEU A 117 -17.32 10.54 1.97
CA LEU A 117 -17.74 9.86 3.19
C LEU A 117 -16.59 9.34 4.04
N HIS A 118 -15.43 9.06 3.47
CA HIS A 118 -14.33 8.37 4.16
C HIS A 118 -13.87 9.11 5.42
N GLU A 119 -13.58 10.39 5.29
CA GLU A 119 -13.21 11.23 6.44
C GLU A 119 -14.34 11.35 7.46
N HIS A 120 -15.58 11.52 6.99
CA HIS A 120 -16.75 11.65 7.90
C HIS A 120 -17.01 10.36 8.68
N ILE A 121 -16.84 9.19 8.08
CA ILE A 121 -16.95 7.91 8.77
C ILE A 121 -15.85 7.79 9.84
N PHE A 122 -14.61 8.13 9.51
CA PHE A 122 -13.53 8.16 10.51
C PHE A 122 -13.83 9.13 11.66
N ASN A 123 -14.31 10.34 11.36
CA ASN A 123 -14.65 11.35 12.36
C ASN A 123 -15.81 10.90 13.25
N ALA A 124 -16.88 10.36 12.68
CA ALA A 124 -18.02 9.82 13.43
C ALA A 124 -17.55 8.81 14.48
N ILE A 125 -16.69 7.87 14.11
CA ILE A 125 -16.24 6.80 15.00
C ILE A 125 -15.18 7.30 16.00
N ASN A 126 -14.14 8.03 15.55
CA ASN A 126 -12.97 8.33 16.37
C ASN A 126 -13.13 9.63 17.18
N VAL A 127 -13.91 10.60 16.69
CA VAL A 127 -14.11 11.91 17.34
C VAL A 127 -15.46 11.95 18.05
N GLU A 128 -16.56 11.68 17.34
CA GLU A 128 -17.93 11.79 17.83
C GLU A 128 -18.38 10.59 18.66
N ARG A 129 -17.60 9.48 18.64
CA ARG A 129 -17.91 8.24 19.36
C ARG A 129 -19.18 7.53 18.88
N ASN A 130 -19.65 7.86 17.68
CA ASN A 130 -20.69 7.12 17.00
C ASN A 130 -20.08 5.92 16.29
N MET A 131 -20.24 4.74 16.85
CA MET A 131 -19.55 3.52 16.39
C MET A 131 -20.11 2.95 15.08
N LEU A 132 -21.16 3.52 14.50
CA LEU A 132 -21.77 3.09 13.25
C LEU A 132 -21.98 1.55 13.20
N GLN A 133 -22.57 1.02 14.28
CA GLN A 133 -22.67 -0.42 14.50
C GLN A 133 -23.97 -1.04 13.98
N ASN A 134 -24.91 -0.21 13.54
CA ASN A 134 -26.18 -0.62 12.98
C ASN A 134 -26.55 0.21 11.75
N GLU A 135 -27.46 -0.31 10.95
CA GLU A 135 -27.87 0.23 9.65
C GLU A 135 -28.47 1.64 9.79
N ASP A 136 -29.27 1.91 10.85
CA ASP A 136 -29.91 3.21 11.06
C ASP A 136 -28.86 4.33 11.25
N GLN A 137 -27.84 4.10 12.10
CA GLN A 137 -26.76 5.06 12.33
C GLN A 137 -25.97 5.34 11.06
N ILE A 138 -25.74 4.29 10.25
CA ILE A 138 -25.00 4.40 8.99
C ILE A 138 -25.82 5.17 7.97
N ALA A 139 -27.10 4.84 7.81
CA ALA A 139 -28.03 5.51 6.90
C ALA A 139 -28.17 7.00 7.25
N GLU A 140 -28.25 7.35 8.53
CA GLU A 140 -28.28 8.74 9.00
C GLU A 140 -27.01 9.50 8.57
N LEU A 141 -25.82 8.91 8.76
CA LEU A 141 -24.57 9.53 8.31
C LEU A 141 -24.59 9.76 6.79
N PHE A 142 -24.99 8.76 6.02
CA PHE A 142 -25.04 8.88 4.56
C PHE A 142 -26.05 9.96 4.12
N ALA A 143 -27.22 10.04 4.78
CA ALA A 143 -28.22 11.07 4.52
C ALA A 143 -27.70 12.48 4.78
N GLN A 144 -26.92 12.70 5.84
CA GLN A 144 -26.29 13.99 6.15
C GLN A 144 -25.35 14.45 5.05
N HIS A 145 -24.85 13.53 4.22
CA HIS A 145 -23.97 13.80 3.07
C HIS A 145 -24.66 13.63 1.71
N GLY A 146 -25.98 13.73 1.67
CA GLY A 146 -26.77 13.81 0.44
C GLY A 146 -27.11 12.49 -0.23
N ILE A 147 -26.86 11.37 0.42
CA ILE A 147 -27.26 10.03 -0.08
C ILE A 147 -28.69 9.75 0.38
N SER A 148 -29.58 9.45 -0.57
CA SER A 148 -30.95 9.10 -0.24
C SER A 148 -31.03 7.75 0.49
N GLN A 149 -32.07 7.57 1.33
CA GLN A 149 -32.31 6.27 1.98
C GLN A 149 -32.40 5.13 0.95
N SER A 150 -33.10 5.36 -0.16
CA SER A 150 -33.27 4.35 -1.23
C SER A 150 -31.94 3.94 -1.87
N ASP A 151 -31.04 4.92 -2.12
CA ASP A 151 -29.72 4.63 -2.69
C ASP A 151 -28.83 3.90 -1.69
N PHE A 152 -28.88 4.32 -0.41
CA PHE A 152 -28.18 3.65 0.67
C PHE A 152 -28.63 2.19 0.79
N ASP A 153 -29.93 1.92 0.93
CA ASP A 153 -30.49 0.56 1.08
C ASP A 153 -30.09 -0.33 -0.10
N SER A 154 -30.16 0.23 -1.31
CA SER A 154 -29.82 -0.47 -2.54
C SER A 154 -28.32 -0.83 -2.60
N ALA A 155 -27.44 0.07 -2.18
CA ALA A 155 -26.00 -0.14 -2.18
C ALA A 155 -25.58 -1.06 -1.02
N PHE A 156 -25.94 -0.71 0.22
CA PHE A 156 -25.51 -1.37 1.44
C PHE A 156 -25.90 -2.86 1.46
N ASN A 157 -27.10 -3.20 1.01
CA ASN A 157 -27.61 -4.55 0.96
C ASN A 157 -27.37 -5.28 -0.37
N SER A 158 -26.56 -4.69 -1.29
CA SER A 158 -26.32 -5.29 -2.60
C SER A 158 -25.48 -6.57 -2.53
N PHE A 159 -25.67 -7.44 -3.51
CA PHE A 159 -24.81 -8.62 -3.68
C PHE A 159 -23.35 -8.23 -3.96
N SER A 160 -23.13 -7.14 -4.70
CA SER A 160 -21.79 -6.62 -5.03
C SER A 160 -21.03 -6.23 -3.76
N VAL A 161 -21.65 -5.47 -2.85
CA VAL A 161 -21.03 -5.07 -1.58
C VAL A 161 -20.69 -6.29 -0.72
N ARG A 162 -21.61 -7.25 -0.58
CA ARG A 162 -21.33 -8.50 0.15
C ARG A 162 -20.17 -9.28 -0.46
N THR A 163 -20.08 -9.33 -1.79
CA THR A 163 -19.00 -10.01 -2.49
C THR A 163 -17.64 -9.32 -2.21
N LYS A 164 -17.59 -7.97 -2.24
CA LYS A 164 -16.38 -7.21 -1.92
C LYS A 164 -15.93 -7.40 -0.47
N VAL A 165 -16.87 -7.46 0.48
CA VAL A 165 -16.56 -7.77 1.89
C VAL A 165 -15.89 -9.14 2.02
N ASN A 166 -16.41 -10.16 1.34
CA ASN A 166 -15.81 -11.51 1.35
C ASN A 166 -14.45 -11.53 0.65
N GLN A 167 -14.27 -10.73 -0.41
CA GLN A 167 -12.97 -10.57 -1.07
C GLN A 167 -11.95 -9.88 -0.16
N ALA A 168 -12.37 -8.89 0.64
CA ALA A 168 -11.49 -8.24 1.61
C ALA A 168 -11.01 -9.23 2.69
N GLU A 169 -11.88 -10.11 3.17
CA GLU A 169 -11.50 -11.18 4.11
C GLU A 169 -10.44 -12.12 3.49
N LYS A 170 -10.61 -12.48 2.22
CA LYS A 170 -9.60 -13.26 1.49
C LYS A 170 -8.28 -12.50 1.35
N ARG A 171 -8.31 -11.21 0.98
CA ARG A 171 -7.11 -10.36 0.84
C ARG A 171 -6.30 -10.31 2.14
N MET A 172 -6.94 -10.21 3.29
CA MET A 172 -6.26 -10.25 4.58
C MET A 172 -5.42 -11.52 4.76
N SER A 173 -5.99 -12.67 4.38
CA SER A 173 -5.30 -13.96 4.42
C SER A 173 -4.14 -14.01 3.40
N ASP A 174 -4.41 -13.59 2.15
CA ASP A 174 -3.43 -13.62 1.07
C ASP A 174 -2.21 -12.74 1.38
N TYR A 175 -2.40 -11.57 1.98
CA TYR A 175 -1.34 -10.64 2.36
C TYR A 175 -0.77 -10.89 3.78
N GLY A 176 -1.34 -11.82 4.55
CA GLY A 176 -0.90 -12.08 5.93
C GLY A 176 -1.19 -10.94 6.91
N ILE A 177 -2.24 -10.13 6.68
CA ILE A 177 -2.61 -8.97 7.49
C ILE A 177 -3.07 -9.40 8.87
N ARG A 178 -2.45 -8.83 9.93
CA ARG A 178 -2.76 -9.14 11.34
C ARG A 178 -3.00 -7.91 12.20
N SER A 179 -2.81 -6.73 11.65
CA SER A 179 -3.00 -5.43 12.31
C SER A 179 -3.42 -4.38 11.28
N THR A 180 -3.76 -3.18 11.72
CA THR A 180 -4.00 -1.99 10.88
C THR A 180 -3.36 -0.75 11.51
N PRO A 181 -2.89 0.21 10.70
CA PRO A 181 -2.80 0.15 9.25
C PRO A 181 -1.66 -0.76 8.77
N ASN A 182 -1.79 -1.32 7.56
CA ASN A 182 -0.70 -1.96 6.83
C ASN A 182 -0.66 -1.42 5.41
N MET A 183 0.55 -1.31 4.83
CA MET A 183 0.73 -0.99 3.42
C MET A 183 1.26 -2.22 2.69
N ILE A 184 0.73 -2.49 1.50
CA ILE A 184 1.19 -3.56 0.64
C ILE A 184 1.68 -2.95 -0.67
N VAL A 185 2.89 -3.32 -1.12
CA VAL A 185 3.44 -2.84 -2.38
C VAL A 185 3.52 -3.99 -3.37
N ASN A 186 2.89 -3.79 -4.51
CA ASN A 186 2.88 -4.65 -5.69
C ASN A 186 2.52 -6.12 -5.40
N GLY A 187 1.67 -6.35 -4.37
CA GLY A 187 1.30 -7.68 -3.93
C GLY A 187 2.44 -8.52 -3.37
N LYS A 188 3.64 -7.96 -3.18
CA LYS A 188 4.88 -8.65 -2.80
C LYS A 188 5.41 -8.30 -1.43
N TYR A 189 5.20 -7.08 -0.97
CA TYR A 189 5.79 -6.56 0.25
C TYR A 189 4.74 -6.03 1.20
N LEU A 190 4.86 -6.38 2.47
CA LEU A 190 4.02 -5.90 3.56
C LEU A 190 4.84 -4.97 4.46
N VAL A 191 4.35 -3.76 4.68
CA VAL A 191 4.93 -2.75 5.56
C VAL A 191 3.96 -2.44 6.69
N ALA A 192 4.45 -2.50 7.92
CA ALA A 192 3.67 -2.18 9.12
C ALA A 192 4.55 -1.46 10.14
N THR A 193 3.95 -0.65 11.00
CA THR A 193 4.68 -0.10 12.15
C THR A 193 5.04 -1.21 13.15
N GLY A 194 6.21 -1.08 13.79
CA GLY A 194 6.73 -2.05 14.73
C GLY A 194 8.06 -1.60 15.34
N GLU A 195 8.87 -2.53 15.80
CA GLU A 195 10.15 -2.23 16.48
C GLU A 195 11.11 -1.44 15.58
N ASN A 196 11.20 -1.80 14.30
CA ASN A 196 12.13 -1.22 13.34
C ASN A 196 11.47 -0.20 12.38
N VAL A 197 10.15 0.03 12.49
CA VAL A 197 9.37 1.02 11.75
C VAL A 197 8.51 1.78 12.74
N ARG A 198 9.05 2.86 13.30
CA ARG A 198 8.48 3.49 14.49
C ARG A 198 7.38 4.50 14.20
N THR A 199 7.32 5.03 13.00
CA THR A 199 6.38 6.05 12.60
C THR A 199 5.64 5.70 11.32
N GLN A 200 4.46 6.26 11.14
CA GLN A 200 3.69 6.14 9.91
C GLN A 200 4.36 6.88 8.73
N GLN A 201 5.11 7.94 9.03
CA GLN A 201 5.93 8.62 8.04
C GLN A 201 7.04 7.70 7.50
N GLU A 202 7.75 7.01 8.39
CA GLU A 202 8.77 6.03 8.00
C GLU A 202 8.16 4.86 7.19
N MET A 203 6.93 4.48 7.51
CA MET A 203 6.17 3.49 6.74
C MET A 203 5.98 3.92 5.28
N LEU A 204 5.63 5.19 5.01
CA LEU A 204 5.52 5.75 3.67
C LEU A 204 6.88 5.88 2.97
N GLU A 205 7.96 6.20 3.68
CA GLU A 205 9.31 6.21 3.11
C GLU A 205 9.74 4.79 2.65
N ILE A 206 9.32 3.75 3.36
CA ILE A 206 9.55 2.36 2.96
C ILE A 206 8.69 2.01 1.73
N VAL A 207 7.45 2.48 1.68
CA VAL A 207 6.57 2.32 0.51
C VAL A 207 7.23 2.93 -0.72
N ASP A 208 7.73 4.17 -0.64
CA ASP A 208 8.41 4.86 -1.75
C ASP A 208 9.66 4.10 -2.21
N PHE A 209 10.45 3.60 -1.26
CA PHE A 209 11.61 2.75 -1.56
C PHE A 209 11.21 1.47 -2.31
N LEU A 210 10.13 0.81 -1.88
CA LEU A 210 9.63 -0.41 -2.52
C LEU A 210 8.98 -0.15 -3.89
N VAL A 211 8.33 0.98 -4.06
CA VAL A 211 7.82 1.43 -5.36
C VAL A 211 8.96 1.58 -6.35
N GLU A 212 10.06 2.24 -5.95
CA GLU A 212 11.22 2.40 -6.82
C GLU A 212 11.90 1.05 -7.12
N LYS A 213 12.00 0.16 -6.14
CA LYS A 213 12.50 -1.21 -6.33
C LYS A 213 11.68 -1.98 -7.38
N GLU A 214 10.36 -1.88 -7.34
CA GLU A 214 9.48 -2.53 -8.31
C GLU A 214 9.58 -1.90 -9.70
N ARG A 215 9.73 -0.58 -9.82
CA ARG A 215 9.97 0.10 -11.10
C ARG A 215 11.21 -0.43 -11.81
N ILE A 216 12.31 -0.53 -11.06
CA ILE A 216 13.58 -1.06 -11.61
C ILE A 216 13.38 -2.51 -12.07
N ALA A 217 12.68 -3.34 -11.29
CA ALA A 217 12.41 -4.73 -11.64
C ALA A 217 11.52 -4.86 -12.89
N MET A 218 10.49 -4.02 -13.00
CA MET A 218 9.59 -3.98 -14.16
C MET A 218 10.32 -3.53 -15.43
N ALA A 219 11.19 -2.52 -15.34
CA ALA A 219 11.99 -2.05 -16.47
C ALA A 219 12.98 -3.11 -16.98
N GLY A 220 13.57 -3.92 -16.09
CA GLY A 220 14.51 -4.98 -16.43
C GLY A 220 13.85 -6.26 -16.97
N SER A 221 12.53 -6.42 -16.85
CA SER A 221 11.80 -7.59 -17.35
C SER A 221 11.22 -7.40 -18.76
N GLY A 222 11.41 -6.24 -19.37
CA GLY A 222 10.90 -5.87 -20.71
C GLY A 222 11.87 -6.11 -21.87
N ASP A 223 13.06 -6.64 -21.60
CA ASP A 223 14.07 -7.08 -22.58
C ASP A 223 14.07 -8.62 -22.68
#